data_4915ac83f60116b0ca22b3f18ed7f3d0
#
_entry.id   4915ac83f60116b0ca22b3f18ed7f3d0
#
_cell.length_a   1.000
_cell.length_b   1.000
_cell.length_c   1.000
_cell.angle_alpha   90.00
_cell.angle_beta   90.00
_cell.angle_gamma   90.00
#
_symmetry.space_group_name_H-M   'P 1'
#
loop_
_entity.id
_entity.type
_entity.pdbx_description
1 polymer ?
#
loop_
_entity_poly.entity_id
_entity_poly.type
_entity_poly.pdbx_seq_one_letter_code
_entity_poly.pdbx_strand_id
1 'polypeptide(L)'
;MHRLEVIHDLRSRGLAERVGNDIARISPETEFKRLEMELRDPWDFEEVYTALHDLARSYPFDTENEDYLIHITTGTHVAQICWFLLAEARYLPARLLQTSPPRKKEIANSVGSYEIIDLDLSRYDRIAQRFARERDDSLSFLKSGIATRNPAFNRMIEQIEQVAGRSRAPMLLVGPTGAGKSFLARRIFELKRQRQQLKGRFIEVNCATLRGDSAMSTLFGHSKGAFTGAQQDRPGLLRSADGGLLFLDEIGELGLDEQAMLLKAIEEKRFFPFGSDQEASSDFQLIAGTHRDLRQWVRQGKFREDLYARINLWTFDLPG
;
A
#
# COMPACT_ATOMS: atom_id res chain seq x y z
N MET A 1 38.12 2.52 -12.91
CA MET A 1 36.81 2.66 -13.58
C MET A 1 37.09 2.64 -15.08
N HIS A 2 36.50 1.71 -15.82
CA HIS A 2 36.81 1.59 -17.26
C HIS A 2 36.05 2.63 -18.09
N ARG A 3 34.80 2.93 -17.69
CA ARG A 3 33.93 3.84 -18.42
C ARG A 3 33.14 4.71 -17.47
N LEU A 4 32.98 5.98 -17.78
CA LEU A 4 32.10 6.93 -17.12
C LEU A 4 31.13 7.51 -18.15
N GLU A 5 29.84 7.31 -17.92
CA GLU A 5 28.78 7.89 -18.74
C GLU A 5 28.04 8.97 -17.96
N VAL A 6 27.97 10.17 -18.52
CA VAL A 6 27.30 11.32 -17.90
C VAL A 6 26.03 11.65 -18.67
N ILE A 7 24.90 11.47 -18.00
CA ILE A 7 23.60 11.85 -18.53
C ILE A 7 23.40 13.35 -18.23
N HIS A 8 23.05 14.11 -19.22
CA HIS A 8 22.86 15.55 -19.08
C HIS A 8 21.76 16.07 -20.04
N ASP A 9 21.12 17.17 -19.67
CA ASP A 9 20.26 17.95 -20.56
C ASP A 9 21.07 18.96 -21.37
N LEU A 10 20.44 19.65 -22.33
CA LEU A 10 21.08 20.68 -23.15
C LEU A 10 21.68 21.81 -22.31
N ARG A 11 21.06 22.19 -21.20
CA ARG A 11 21.51 23.29 -20.33
C ARG A 11 22.79 22.92 -19.58
N SER A 12 22.97 21.66 -19.27
CA SER A 12 24.11 21.12 -18.50
C SER A 12 25.26 20.63 -19.38
N ARG A 13 25.15 20.76 -20.71
CA ARG A 13 26.16 20.31 -21.69
C ARG A 13 27.58 20.84 -21.40
N GLY A 14 27.69 22.14 -21.12
CA GLY A 14 28.99 22.74 -20.79
C GLY A 14 29.59 22.24 -19.48
N LEU A 15 28.76 21.79 -18.53
CA LEU A 15 29.24 21.16 -17.30
C LEU A 15 29.73 19.72 -17.60
N ALA A 16 28.99 18.96 -18.41
CA ALA A 16 29.37 17.63 -18.81
C ALA A 16 30.72 17.64 -19.59
N GLU A 17 30.96 18.64 -20.44
CA GLU A 17 32.24 18.82 -21.13
C GLU A 17 33.40 19.10 -20.17
N ARG A 18 33.20 19.93 -19.16
CA ARG A 18 34.22 20.19 -18.13
C ARG A 18 34.54 18.91 -17.35
N VAL A 19 33.53 18.15 -16.96
CA VAL A 19 33.72 16.86 -16.28
C VAL A 19 34.56 15.91 -17.16
N GLY A 20 34.26 15.81 -18.46
CA GLY A 20 35.03 15.00 -19.40
C GLY A 20 36.48 15.42 -19.49
N ASN A 21 36.76 16.72 -19.57
CA ASN A 21 38.14 17.25 -19.59
C ASN A 21 38.88 16.96 -18.28
N ASP A 22 38.22 17.04 -17.15
CA ASP A 22 38.82 16.72 -15.85
C ASP A 22 39.11 15.22 -15.72
N ILE A 23 38.21 14.35 -16.20
CA ILE A 23 38.45 12.91 -16.23
C ILE A 23 39.61 12.56 -17.14
N ALA A 24 39.67 13.12 -18.35
CA ALA A 24 40.79 12.90 -19.27
C ALA A 24 42.16 13.28 -18.66
N ARG A 25 42.17 14.27 -17.77
CA ARG A 25 43.38 14.73 -17.09
C ARG A 25 43.75 13.85 -15.88
N ILE A 26 42.75 13.39 -15.11
CA ILE A 26 42.98 12.70 -13.83
C ILE A 26 43.04 11.18 -14.03
N SER A 27 42.28 10.63 -14.95
CA SER A 27 42.16 9.20 -15.23
C SER A 27 42.08 8.96 -16.75
N PRO A 28 43.19 9.15 -17.48
CA PRO A 28 43.19 9.09 -18.95
C PRO A 28 42.83 7.70 -19.51
N GLU A 29 42.87 6.66 -18.69
CA GLU A 29 42.46 5.32 -19.00
C GLU A 29 40.93 5.12 -18.96
N THR A 30 40.19 6.10 -18.44
CA THR A 30 38.71 6.01 -18.32
C THR A 30 38.05 6.50 -19.61
N GLU A 31 37.29 5.64 -20.26
CA GLU A 31 36.44 6.02 -21.39
C GLU A 31 35.32 6.95 -20.89
N PHE A 32 35.22 8.15 -21.46
CA PHE A 32 34.21 9.11 -21.11
C PHE A 32 33.16 9.22 -22.19
N LYS A 33 31.87 8.99 -21.84
CA LYS A 33 30.72 9.16 -22.76
C LYS A 33 29.72 10.15 -22.20
N ARG A 34 29.08 10.88 -23.11
CA ARG A 34 27.97 11.79 -22.79
C ARG A 34 26.69 11.22 -23.38
N LEU A 35 25.65 11.16 -22.55
CA LEU A 35 24.31 10.75 -22.95
C LEU A 35 23.42 11.97 -22.78
N GLU A 36 22.96 12.53 -23.91
CA GLU A 36 22.04 13.66 -23.88
C GLU A 36 20.62 13.15 -23.68
N MET A 37 19.91 13.70 -22.70
CA MET A 37 18.53 13.37 -22.38
C MET A 37 17.70 14.65 -22.38
N GLU A 38 16.73 14.72 -23.26
CA GLU A 38 15.82 15.87 -23.32
C GLU A 38 14.70 15.71 -22.29
N LEU A 39 14.66 16.65 -21.35
CA LEU A 39 13.61 16.77 -20.35
C LEU A 39 13.04 18.20 -20.41
N ARG A 40 11.73 18.34 -20.47
CA ARG A 40 11.04 19.64 -20.39
C ARG A 40 11.11 20.16 -18.96
N ASP A 41 10.79 19.31 -18.01
CA ASP A 41 10.87 19.60 -16.59
C ASP A 41 11.60 18.48 -15.83
N PRO A 42 12.87 18.70 -15.40
CA PRO A 42 13.62 17.70 -14.62
C PRO A 42 13.09 17.49 -13.20
N TRP A 43 12.02 18.18 -12.81
CA TRP A 43 11.31 17.99 -11.54
C TRP A 43 9.97 17.26 -11.71
N ASP A 44 9.52 17.03 -12.94
CA ASP A 44 8.35 16.19 -13.20
C ASP A 44 8.72 14.70 -13.06
N PHE A 45 8.06 14.03 -12.11
CA PHE A 45 8.37 12.65 -11.78
C PHE A 45 8.04 11.70 -12.93
N GLU A 46 6.91 11.90 -13.60
CA GLU A 46 6.46 10.99 -14.67
C GLU A 46 7.36 11.12 -15.90
N GLU A 47 7.73 12.35 -16.26
CA GLU A 47 8.64 12.61 -17.40
C GLU A 47 10.03 12.01 -17.14
N VAL A 48 10.61 12.28 -15.97
CA VAL A 48 11.94 11.76 -15.60
C VAL A 48 11.94 10.24 -15.49
N TYR A 49 10.92 9.65 -14.85
CA TYR A 49 10.82 8.21 -14.72
C TYR A 49 10.70 7.53 -16.08
N THR A 50 9.86 8.05 -16.97
CA THR A 50 9.68 7.51 -18.33
C THR A 50 10.99 7.56 -19.12
N ALA A 51 11.67 8.71 -19.13
CA ALA A 51 12.92 8.86 -19.86
C ALA A 51 14.03 7.92 -19.35
N LEU A 52 14.15 7.77 -18.04
CA LEU A 52 15.14 6.86 -17.43
C LEU A 52 14.76 5.39 -17.63
N HIS A 53 13.47 5.06 -17.63
CA HIS A 53 12.99 3.71 -17.91
C HIS A 53 13.25 3.32 -19.38
N ASP A 54 13.01 4.23 -20.31
CA ASP A 54 13.29 4.01 -21.74
C ASP A 54 14.79 3.85 -22.00
N LEU A 55 15.62 4.65 -21.32
CA LEU A 55 17.07 4.47 -21.32
C LEU A 55 17.44 3.08 -20.80
N ALA A 56 16.89 2.67 -19.66
CA ALA A 56 17.15 1.34 -19.09
C ALA A 56 16.82 0.19 -20.03
N ARG A 57 15.76 0.33 -20.83
CA ARG A 57 15.34 -0.69 -21.79
C ARG A 57 16.17 -0.70 -23.08
N SER A 58 16.68 0.43 -23.50
CA SER A 58 17.43 0.58 -24.76
C SER A 58 18.94 0.43 -24.59
N TYR A 59 19.45 0.58 -23.38
CA TYR A 59 20.87 0.49 -23.10
C TYR A 59 21.38 -0.94 -23.23
N PRO A 60 22.47 -1.20 -23.98
CA PRO A 60 23.01 -2.56 -24.20
C PRO A 60 23.87 -2.99 -23.01
N PHE A 61 23.25 -3.43 -21.93
CA PHE A 61 23.98 -3.94 -20.76
C PHE A 61 24.68 -5.26 -21.06
N ASP A 62 25.96 -5.35 -20.72
CA ASP A 62 26.77 -6.58 -20.76
C ASP A 62 27.08 -7.02 -19.33
N THR A 63 26.11 -7.72 -18.71
CA THR A 63 26.24 -8.14 -17.29
C THR A 63 27.21 -9.32 -17.09
N GLU A 64 27.70 -9.94 -18.17
CA GLU A 64 28.70 -11.00 -18.08
C GLU A 64 30.12 -10.43 -17.91
N ASN A 65 30.40 -9.26 -18.51
CA ASN A 65 31.72 -8.67 -18.54
C ASN A 65 31.83 -7.32 -17.78
N GLU A 66 30.71 -6.68 -17.47
CA GLU A 66 30.67 -5.34 -16.89
C GLU A 66 29.84 -5.28 -15.60
N ASP A 67 30.37 -4.58 -14.60
CA ASP A 67 29.66 -4.17 -13.39
C ASP A 67 29.16 -2.72 -13.55
N TYR A 68 27.89 -2.49 -13.34
CA TYR A 68 27.27 -1.18 -13.48
C TYR A 68 27.01 -0.52 -12.13
N LEU A 69 27.41 0.75 -12.02
CA LEU A 69 27.17 1.60 -10.86
C LEU A 69 26.42 2.85 -11.28
N ILE A 70 25.33 3.17 -10.61
CA ILE A 70 24.57 4.40 -10.81
C ILE A 70 24.85 5.37 -9.68
N HIS A 71 25.40 6.53 -10.03
CA HIS A 71 25.69 7.58 -9.06
C HIS A 71 24.41 8.36 -8.70
N ILE A 72 24.00 8.29 -7.43
CA ILE A 72 22.74 8.86 -6.93
C ILE A 72 22.92 10.12 -6.07
N THR A 73 24.13 10.66 -5.96
CA THR A 73 24.39 11.85 -5.11
C THR A 73 24.17 13.16 -5.87
N THR A 74 24.14 13.13 -7.20
CA THR A 74 23.97 14.29 -8.08
C THR A 74 22.65 14.23 -8.84
N GLY A 75 22.28 15.34 -9.47
CA GLY A 75 20.99 15.48 -10.17
C GLY A 75 19.87 15.98 -9.25
N THR A 76 18.67 16.07 -9.79
CA THR A 76 17.47 16.43 -9.00
C THR A 76 17.09 15.30 -8.05
N HIS A 77 16.40 15.60 -6.97
CA HIS A 77 15.86 14.58 -6.07
C HIS A 77 14.91 13.63 -6.80
N VAL A 78 14.19 14.13 -7.81
CA VAL A 78 13.32 13.31 -8.66
C VAL A 78 14.14 12.25 -9.40
N ALA A 79 15.23 12.65 -10.06
CA ALA A 79 16.12 11.72 -10.76
C ALA A 79 16.73 10.68 -9.80
N GLN A 80 17.14 11.10 -8.60
CA GLN A 80 17.67 10.18 -7.57
C GLN A 80 16.65 9.13 -7.15
N ILE A 81 15.38 9.53 -6.94
CA ILE A 81 14.29 8.62 -6.60
C ILE A 81 13.99 7.67 -7.76
N CYS A 82 13.94 8.17 -9.00
CA CYS A 82 13.70 7.36 -10.18
C CYS A 82 14.80 6.29 -10.37
N TRP A 83 16.07 6.65 -10.21
CA TRP A 83 17.18 5.71 -10.27
C TRP A 83 17.05 4.61 -9.21
N PHE A 84 16.72 5.00 -7.97
CA PHE A 84 16.48 4.05 -6.89
C PHE A 84 15.36 3.07 -7.24
N LEU A 85 14.22 3.56 -7.71
CA LEU A 85 13.07 2.73 -8.07
C LEU A 85 13.37 1.78 -9.22
N LEU A 86 14.08 2.25 -10.26
CA LEU A 86 14.44 1.42 -11.42
C LEU A 86 15.46 0.32 -11.06
N ALA A 87 16.40 0.62 -10.18
CA ALA A 87 17.38 -0.35 -9.68
C ALA A 87 16.70 -1.36 -8.74
N GLU A 88 15.82 -0.92 -7.85
CA GLU A 88 15.06 -1.79 -6.93
C GLU A 88 14.12 -2.72 -7.69
N ALA A 89 13.42 -2.21 -8.71
CA ALA A 89 12.56 -2.99 -9.58
C ALA A 89 13.32 -3.89 -10.59
N ARG A 90 14.66 -3.88 -10.54
CA ARG A 90 15.55 -4.65 -11.42
C ARG A 90 15.39 -4.37 -12.92
N TYR A 91 14.92 -3.19 -13.29
CA TYR A 91 15.00 -2.71 -14.67
C TYR A 91 16.44 -2.36 -15.07
N LEU A 92 17.28 -2.08 -14.08
CA LEU A 92 18.71 -1.79 -14.25
C LEU A 92 19.55 -2.83 -13.50
N PRO A 93 20.46 -3.54 -14.18
CA PRO A 93 21.37 -4.48 -13.55
C PRO A 93 22.55 -3.73 -12.91
N ALA A 94 22.25 -2.79 -12.02
CA ALA A 94 23.24 -1.89 -11.46
C ALA A 94 23.10 -1.77 -9.94
N ARG A 95 24.22 -1.53 -9.26
CA ARG A 95 24.25 -1.12 -7.86
C ARG A 95 24.27 0.40 -7.75
N LEU A 96 23.81 0.94 -6.64
CA LEU A 96 23.80 2.38 -6.42
C LEU A 96 25.10 2.84 -5.79
N LEU A 97 25.65 3.96 -6.28
CA LEU A 97 26.86 4.59 -5.78
C LEU A 97 26.50 5.92 -5.11
N GLN A 98 26.77 6.01 -3.83
CA GLN A 98 26.64 7.26 -3.08
C GLN A 98 28.03 7.83 -2.79
N THR A 99 28.22 9.13 -3.02
CA THR A 99 29.44 9.83 -2.65
C THR A 99 29.17 10.84 -1.54
N SER A 100 30.16 11.05 -0.67
CA SER A 100 30.09 12.01 0.41
C SER A 100 31.33 12.92 0.41
N PRO A 101 31.15 14.23 0.63
CA PRO A 101 32.30 15.14 0.75
C PRO A 101 33.14 14.80 1.97
N PRO A 102 34.42 15.24 2.01
CA PRO A 102 35.29 15.03 3.17
C PRO A 102 34.70 15.68 4.43
N ARG A 103 34.85 15.04 5.58
CA ARG A 103 34.39 15.61 6.86
C ARG A 103 35.22 16.82 7.22
N LYS A 104 34.60 17.92 7.65
CA LYS A 104 35.17 19.24 7.94
C LYS A 104 36.42 19.27 8.90
N LYS A 105 36.76 18.16 9.55
CA LYS A 105 37.88 18.07 10.50
C LYS A 105 39.19 17.59 9.89
N GLU A 106 39.20 17.14 8.63
CA GLU A 106 40.38 16.67 7.95
C GLU A 106 40.78 17.68 6.87
N ILE A 107 41.58 18.66 7.25
CA ILE A 107 41.98 19.80 6.42
C ILE A 107 43.15 19.39 5.51
N ALA A 108 43.09 19.84 4.28
CA ALA A 108 44.09 20.05 3.26
C ALA A 108 44.39 18.95 2.22
N ASN A 109 44.02 17.67 2.41
CA ASN A 109 44.18 16.64 1.35
C ASN A 109 43.16 15.50 1.46
N SER A 110 42.03 15.70 2.12
CA SER A 110 41.04 14.64 2.32
C SER A 110 40.19 14.43 1.07
N VAL A 111 40.32 13.26 0.50
CA VAL A 111 39.44 12.75 -0.56
C VAL A 111 38.08 12.44 0.06
N GLY A 112 36.99 12.71 -0.64
CA GLY A 112 35.64 12.30 -0.22
C GLY A 112 35.56 10.77 -0.11
N SER A 113 34.50 10.28 0.52
CA SER A 113 34.22 8.86 0.62
C SER A 113 33.10 8.45 -0.35
N TYR A 114 33.10 7.19 -0.72
CA TYR A 114 31.97 6.61 -1.46
C TYR A 114 31.48 5.34 -0.79
N GLU A 115 30.24 5.00 -1.03
CA GLU A 115 29.60 3.78 -0.58
C GLU A 115 28.79 3.17 -1.73
N ILE A 116 28.92 1.88 -1.93
CA ILE A 116 28.10 1.14 -2.89
C ILE A 116 26.92 0.55 -2.12
N ILE A 117 25.73 1.01 -2.47
CA ILE A 117 24.49 0.54 -1.90
C ILE A 117 23.98 -0.63 -2.74
N ASP A 118 23.99 -1.80 -2.15
CA ASP A 118 23.34 -2.98 -2.72
C ASP A 118 21.92 -3.05 -2.15
N LEU A 119 20.91 -3.01 -3.03
CA LEU A 119 19.51 -3.07 -2.63
C LEU A 119 19.05 -4.48 -2.23
N ASP A 120 19.91 -5.48 -2.32
CA ASP A 120 19.65 -6.79 -1.75
C ASP A 120 19.69 -6.69 -0.21
N LEU A 121 18.52 -6.50 0.38
CA LEU A 121 18.34 -6.37 1.83
C LEU A 121 18.84 -7.59 2.61
N SER A 122 19.03 -8.74 1.95
CA SER A 122 19.59 -9.94 2.60
C SER A 122 21.02 -9.75 3.08
N ARG A 123 21.76 -8.81 2.49
CA ARG A 123 23.13 -8.45 2.89
C ARG A 123 23.20 -7.51 4.09
N TYR A 124 22.10 -6.90 4.46
CA TYR A 124 22.02 -6.01 5.61
C TYR A 124 21.39 -6.72 6.80
N ASP A 125 22.09 -7.65 7.41
CA ASP A 125 21.60 -8.52 8.49
C ASP A 125 20.80 -7.79 9.56
N ARG A 126 21.23 -6.59 9.99
CA ARG A 126 20.52 -5.82 10.99
C ARG A 126 19.16 -5.30 10.49
N ILE A 127 19.09 -4.90 9.22
CA ILE A 127 17.85 -4.40 8.60
C ILE A 127 16.92 -5.58 8.36
N ALA A 128 17.43 -6.67 7.79
CA ALA A 128 16.68 -7.90 7.56
C ALA A 128 16.13 -8.48 8.88
N GLN A 129 16.95 -8.54 9.94
CA GLN A 129 16.51 -8.98 11.27
C GLN A 129 15.44 -8.06 11.86
N ARG A 130 15.54 -6.74 11.66
CA ARG A 130 14.51 -5.79 12.11
C ARG A 130 13.18 -6.04 11.42
N PHE A 131 13.17 -6.16 10.09
CA PHE A 131 11.93 -6.48 9.34
C PHE A 131 11.36 -7.86 9.72
N ALA A 132 12.22 -8.87 9.93
CA ALA A 132 11.78 -10.17 10.40
C ALA A 132 11.11 -10.07 11.77
N ARG A 133 11.70 -9.34 12.73
CA ARG A 133 11.11 -9.11 14.05
C ARG A 133 9.79 -8.37 13.98
N GLU A 134 9.72 -7.26 13.22
CA GLU A 134 8.48 -6.49 13.04
C GLU A 134 7.36 -7.34 12.44
N ARG A 135 7.69 -8.26 11.52
CA ARG A 135 6.74 -9.21 10.95
C ARG A 135 6.30 -10.26 11.99
N ASP A 136 7.22 -10.82 12.73
CA ASP A 136 6.94 -11.82 13.76
C ASP A 136 6.11 -11.22 14.90
N ASP A 137 6.37 -9.98 15.30
CA ASP A 137 5.58 -9.24 16.28
C ASP A 137 4.15 -9.02 15.77
N SER A 138 3.99 -8.67 14.49
CA SER A 138 2.67 -8.48 13.86
C SER A 138 1.88 -9.78 13.78
N LEU A 139 2.53 -10.89 13.40
CA LEU A 139 1.90 -12.21 13.36
C LEU A 139 1.54 -12.71 14.76
N SER A 140 2.41 -12.52 15.75
CA SER A 140 2.14 -12.83 17.13
C SER A 140 0.96 -12.01 17.67
N PHE A 141 0.91 -10.74 17.32
CA PHE A 141 -0.20 -9.86 17.68
C PHE A 141 -1.53 -10.34 17.09
N LEU A 142 -1.59 -10.67 15.79
CA LEU A 142 -2.81 -11.18 15.16
C LEU A 142 -3.26 -12.53 15.77
N LYS A 143 -2.33 -13.40 16.13
CA LYS A 143 -2.61 -14.65 16.83
C LYS A 143 -3.02 -14.45 18.27
N SER A 144 -2.78 -13.28 18.87
CA SER A 144 -3.09 -12.96 20.28
C SER A 144 -2.53 -13.94 21.29
N GLY A 145 -1.32 -14.41 21.05
CA GLY A 145 -0.67 -15.41 21.89
C GLY A 145 -1.23 -16.84 21.74
N ILE A 146 -2.13 -17.10 20.80
CA ILE A 146 -2.57 -18.46 20.48
C ILE A 146 -1.41 -19.19 19.82
N ALA A 147 -0.73 -20.01 20.60
CA ALA A 147 0.27 -20.93 20.07
C ALA A 147 -0.47 -22.09 19.39
N THR A 148 -0.57 -22.05 18.07
CA THR A 148 -1.16 -23.15 17.30
C THR A 148 -0.12 -23.77 16.37
N ARG A 149 -0.15 -25.10 16.29
CA ARG A 149 0.62 -25.89 15.33
C ARG A 149 -0.15 -26.14 14.03
N ASN A 150 -1.39 -25.64 13.91
CA ASN A 150 -2.18 -25.82 12.71
C ASN A 150 -1.55 -25.01 11.55
N PRO A 151 -0.97 -25.66 10.53
CA PRO A 151 -0.28 -24.97 9.45
C PRO A 151 -1.24 -24.18 8.54
N ALA A 152 -2.50 -24.60 8.43
CA ALA A 152 -3.49 -23.88 7.64
C ALA A 152 -3.85 -22.54 8.31
N PHE A 153 -4.09 -22.55 9.61
CA PHE A 153 -4.33 -21.33 10.37
C PHE A 153 -3.13 -20.37 10.32
N ASN A 154 -1.92 -20.88 10.48
CA ASN A 154 -0.72 -20.05 10.42
C ASN A 154 -0.56 -19.37 9.06
N ARG A 155 -0.74 -20.11 7.95
CA ARG A 155 -0.71 -19.54 6.60
C ARG A 155 -1.80 -18.46 6.39
N MET A 156 -3.01 -18.71 6.88
CA MET A 156 -4.09 -17.74 6.81
C MET A 156 -3.72 -16.44 7.54
N ILE A 157 -3.16 -16.52 8.76
CA ILE A 157 -2.74 -15.33 9.51
C ILE A 157 -1.60 -14.58 8.80
N GLU A 158 -0.66 -15.29 8.17
CA GLU A 158 0.39 -14.67 7.35
C GLU A 158 -0.19 -13.92 6.14
N GLN A 159 -1.17 -14.50 5.46
CA GLN A 159 -1.87 -13.84 4.36
C GLN A 159 -2.65 -12.60 4.85
N ILE A 160 -3.35 -12.71 5.97
CA ILE A 160 -4.08 -11.58 6.57
C ILE A 160 -3.11 -10.44 6.92
N GLU A 161 -1.96 -10.74 7.51
CA GLU A 161 -0.93 -9.73 7.84
C GLU A 161 -0.47 -8.99 6.59
N GLN A 162 -0.14 -9.72 5.52
CA GLN A 162 0.30 -9.14 4.26
C GLN A 162 -0.78 -8.25 3.62
N VAL A 163 -2.02 -8.74 3.58
CA VAL A 163 -3.16 -8.01 3.02
C VAL A 163 -3.48 -6.78 3.89
N ALA A 164 -3.55 -6.95 5.21
CA ALA A 164 -3.83 -5.84 6.13
C ALA A 164 -2.79 -4.73 6.04
N GLY A 165 -1.52 -5.09 5.79
CA GLY A 165 -0.44 -4.13 5.66
C GLY A 165 -0.42 -3.33 4.36
N ARG A 166 -1.04 -3.84 3.28
CA ARG A 166 -0.87 -3.29 1.92
C ARG A 166 -2.17 -2.90 1.23
N SER A 167 -3.31 -3.47 1.66
CA SER A 167 -4.60 -3.28 0.98
C SER A 167 -5.60 -2.50 1.82
N ARG A 168 -6.37 -1.64 1.15
CA ARG A 168 -7.56 -0.98 1.70
C ARG A 168 -8.86 -1.65 1.21
N ALA A 169 -8.74 -2.65 0.33
CA ALA A 169 -9.88 -3.37 -0.19
C ALA A 169 -10.64 -4.12 0.92
N PRO A 170 -11.94 -4.37 0.74
CA PRO A 170 -12.72 -5.18 1.66
C PRO A 170 -12.13 -6.56 1.91
N MET A 171 -12.29 -7.06 3.14
CA MET A 171 -11.94 -8.42 3.53
C MET A 171 -13.21 -9.17 3.95
N LEU A 172 -13.32 -10.44 3.56
CA LEU A 172 -14.41 -11.33 3.93
C LEU A 172 -13.87 -12.45 4.83
N LEU A 173 -14.37 -12.51 6.06
CA LEU A 173 -14.07 -13.56 7.02
C LEU A 173 -15.21 -14.57 7.02
N VAL A 174 -14.93 -15.78 6.55
CA VAL A 174 -15.90 -16.88 6.49
C VAL A 174 -15.61 -17.88 7.61
N GLY A 175 -16.62 -18.36 8.29
CA GLY A 175 -16.43 -19.38 9.32
C GLY A 175 -17.64 -19.52 10.23
N PRO A 176 -17.74 -20.63 10.98
CA PRO A 176 -18.87 -20.88 11.86
C PRO A 176 -19.01 -19.80 12.94
N THR A 177 -20.18 -19.76 13.57
CA THR A 177 -20.40 -18.91 14.73
C THR A 177 -19.42 -19.32 15.84
N GLY A 178 -18.75 -18.33 16.45
CA GLY A 178 -17.73 -18.62 17.46
C GLY A 178 -16.31 -18.85 16.93
N ALA A 179 -16.08 -18.90 15.61
CA ALA A 179 -14.74 -19.06 15.03
C ALA A 179 -13.79 -17.85 15.26
N GLY A 180 -14.21 -16.82 15.98
CA GLY A 180 -13.37 -15.68 16.32
C GLY A 180 -13.31 -14.58 15.25
N LYS A 181 -14.28 -14.52 14.32
CA LYS A 181 -14.33 -13.47 13.26
C LYS A 181 -14.24 -12.06 13.83
N SER A 182 -15.07 -11.71 14.81
CA SER A 182 -15.07 -10.38 15.45
C SER A 182 -13.75 -10.08 16.16
N PHE A 183 -13.20 -11.04 16.84
CA PHE A 183 -11.92 -10.91 17.51
C PHE A 183 -10.79 -10.63 16.50
N LEU A 184 -10.74 -11.39 15.40
CA LEU A 184 -9.74 -11.20 14.34
C LEU A 184 -9.93 -9.84 13.65
N ALA A 185 -11.17 -9.44 13.35
CA ALA A 185 -11.45 -8.12 12.76
C ALA A 185 -10.93 -6.97 13.64
N ARG A 186 -11.11 -7.07 14.96
CA ARG A 186 -10.59 -6.09 15.92
C ARG A 186 -9.06 -6.07 15.93
N ARG A 187 -8.41 -7.24 15.86
CA ARG A 187 -6.93 -7.32 15.77
C ARG A 187 -6.39 -6.73 14.48
N ILE A 188 -7.06 -6.96 13.36
CA ILE A 188 -6.71 -6.34 12.07
C ILE A 188 -6.82 -4.79 12.17
N PHE A 189 -7.89 -4.29 12.81
CA PHE A 189 -8.04 -2.85 13.04
C PHE A 189 -6.89 -2.28 13.88
N GLU A 190 -6.56 -2.92 15.00
CA GLU A 190 -5.50 -2.48 15.90
C GLU A 190 -4.13 -2.49 15.18
N LEU A 191 -3.84 -3.53 14.38
CA LEU A 191 -2.63 -3.62 13.56
C LEU A 191 -2.56 -2.47 12.53
N LYS A 192 -3.65 -2.21 11.81
CA LYS A 192 -3.73 -1.10 10.85
C LYS A 192 -3.58 0.26 11.53
N ARG A 193 -4.12 0.42 12.74
CA ARG A 193 -3.99 1.64 13.54
C ARG A 193 -2.56 1.86 14.03
N GLN A 194 -1.89 0.83 14.51
CA GLN A 194 -0.47 0.88 14.89
C GLN A 194 0.42 1.29 13.72
N ARG A 195 0.09 0.83 12.51
CA ARG A 195 0.76 1.21 11.25
C ARG A 195 0.30 2.57 10.70
N GLN A 196 -0.48 3.33 11.45
CA GLN A 196 -1.01 4.65 11.07
C GLN A 196 -1.85 4.66 9.77
N GLN A 197 -2.41 3.52 9.39
CA GLN A 197 -3.25 3.39 8.19
C GLN A 197 -4.70 3.82 8.45
N LEU A 198 -5.13 3.84 9.72
CA LEU A 198 -6.46 4.22 10.16
C LEU A 198 -6.36 5.26 11.28
N LYS A 199 -7.18 6.31 11.18
CA LYS A 199 -7.30 7.38 12.19
C LYS A 199 -8.66 7.36 12.91
N GLY A 200 -9.68 6.78 12.24
CA GLY A 200 -11.04 6.68 12.74
C GLY A 200 -11.23 5.51 13.72
N ARG A 201 -12.49 5.23 14.02
CA ARG A 201 -12.90 4.24 15.02
C ARG A 201 -13.10 2.86 14.41
N PHE A 202 -13.08 1.85 15.26
CA PHE A 202 -13.60 0.52 14.97
C PHE A 202 -15.09 0.51 15.29
N ILE A 203 -15.91 0.24 14.29
CA ILE A 203 -17.37 0.09 14.42
C ILE A 203 -17.72 -1.34 14.09
N GLU A 204 -18.34 -2.02 15.04
CA GLU A 204 -18.78 -3.41 14.92
C GLU A 204 -20.31 -3.50 14.95
N VAL A 205 -20.85 -4.23 14.02
CA VAL A 205 -22.30 -4.43 13.88
C VAL A 205 -22.60 -5.89 13.57
N ASN A 206 -23.51 -6.48 14.31
CA ASN A 206 -24.09 -7.77 13.95
C ASN A 206 -25.36 -7.53 13.10
N CYS A 207 -25.27 -7.82 11.79
CA CYS A 207 -26.36 -7.60 10.86
C CYS A 207 -27.58 -8.46 11.15
N ALA A 208 -27.44 -9.60 11.83
CA ALA A 208 -28.58 -10.42 12.22
C ALA A 208 -29.52 -9.73 13.24
N THR A 209 -29.02 -8.70 13.93
CA THR A 209 -29.84 -7.90 14.87
C THR A 209 -30.55 -6.73 14.19
N LEU A 210 -30.21 -6.44 12.94
CA LEU A 210 -30.77 -5.35 12.16
C LEU A 210 -31.95 -5.86 11.32
N ARG A 211 -33.08 -5.17 11.36
CA ARG A 211 -34.26 -5.57 10.58
C ARG A 211 -35.06 -4.37 10.10
N GLY A 212 -35.53 -4.43 8.85
CA GLY A 212 -36.40 -3.44 8.22
C GLY A 212 -35.82 -2.01 8.33
N ASP A 213 -36.69 -1.02 8.52
CA ASP A 213 -36.30 0.40 8.61
C ASP A 213 -35.25 0.70 9.68
N SER A 214 -35.20 -0.13 10.74
CA SER A 214 -34.17 -0.03 11.77
C SER A 214 -32.76 -0.33 11.24
N ALA A 215 -32.62 -1.24 10.26
CA ALA A 215 -31.35 -1.56 9.65
C ALA A 215 -30.83 -0.37 8.83
N MET A 216 -31.68 0.18 7.98
CA MET A 216 -31.37 1.37 7.18
C MET A 216 -30.96 2.55 8.05
N SER A 217 -31.79 2.87 9.05
CA SER A 217 -31.53 3.95 10.00
C SER A 217 -30.25 3.74 10.80
N THR A 218 -29.95 2.50 11.21
CA THR A 218 -28.76 2.21 12.02
C THR A 218 -27.48 2.31 11.18
N LEU A 219 -27.48 1.75 9.99
CA LEU A 219 -26.29 1.76 9.13
C LEU A 219 -26.04 3.14 8.50
N PHE A 220 -27.05 3.68 7.82
CA PHE A 220 -26.91 4.87 6.97
C PHE A 220 -27.31 6.17 7.68
N GLY A 221 -28.01 6.06 8.82
CA GLY A 221 -28.59 7.20 9.50
C GLY A 221 -29.95 7.58 8.94
N HIS A 222 -30.60 8.58 9.54
CA HIS A 222 -31.84 9.15 9.07
C HIS A 222 -31.98 10.61 9.45
N SER A 223 -32.79 11.33 8.68
CA SER A 223 -33.24 12.67 9.02
C SER A 223 -34.50 12.64 9.88
N LYS A 224 -34.67 13.64 10.69
CA LYS A 224 -35.91 13.82 11.48
C LYS A 224 -37.15 13.75 10.57
N GLY A 225 -38.13 12.95 10.96
CA GLY A 225 -39.37 12.75 10.19
C GLY A 225 -39.28 11.72 9.07
N ALA A 226 -38.18 11.05 8.87
CA ALA A 226 -37.95 10.04 7.81
C ALA A 226 -38.95 8.84 7.91
N PHE A 227 -39.36 8.50 9.12
CA PHE A 227 -40.37 7.48 9.39
C PHE A 227 -41.10 7.74 10.71
N THR A 228 -42.19 7.01 10.98
CA THR A 228 -42.93 7.15 12.24
C THR A 228 -42.03 6.80 13.43
N GLY A 229 -41.73 7.81 14.26
CA GLY A 229 -40.84 7.70 15.42
C GLY A 229 -39.42 8.31 15.21
N ALA A 230 -39.08 8.81 14.03
CA ALA A 230 -37.85 9.53 13.76
C ALA A 230 -37.91 10.97 14.34
N GLN A 231 -37.75 11.11 15.66
CA GLN A 231 -37.87 12.40 16.36
C GLN A 231 -36.65 13.29 16.20
N GLN A 232 -35.46 12.74 15.89
CA GLN A 232 -34.20 13.44 15.77
C GLN A 232 -33.41 12.87 14.59
N ASP A 233 -32.40 13.61 14.11
CA ASP A 233 -31.44 13.13 13.15
C ASP A 233 -30.53 12.08 13.78
N ARG A 234 -30.17 11.04 13.00
CA ARG A 234 -29.20 10.01 13.38
C ARG A 234 -28.10 9.91 12.32
N PRO A 235 -26.82 10.06 12.70
CA PRO A 235 -25.72 10.06 11.71
C PRO A 235 -25.45 8.70 11.05
N GLY A 236 -25.86 7.59 11.67
CA GLY A 236 -25.59 6.23 11.19
C GLY A 236 -24.15 5.72 11.48
N LEU A 237 -24.01 4.40 11.39
CA LEU A 237 -22.75 3.75 11.76
C LEU A 237 -21.68 3.89 10.66
N LEU A 238 -22.06 3.98 9.38
CA LEU A 238 -21.13 4.24 8.30
C LEU A 238 -20.38 5.57 8.50
N ARG A 239 -21.13 6.63 8.87
CA ARG A 239 -20.52 7.93 9.18
C ARG A 239 -19.63 7.88 10.43
N SER A 240 -20.03 7.08 11.43
CA SER A 240 -19.21 6.88 12.65
C SER A 240 -17.92 6.11 12.40
N ALA A 241 -17.86 5.34 11.30
CA ALA A 241 -16.67 4.59 10.88
C ALA A 241 -15.72 5.40 9.98
N ASP A 242 -16.01 6.68 9.72
CA ASP A 242 -15.18 7.52 8.83
C ASP A 242 -13.71 7.53 9.24
N GLY A 243 -12.81 7.34 8.25
CA GLY A 243 -11.38 7.21 8.47
C GLY A 243 -10.96 5.97 9.27
N GLY A 244 -11.90 5.10 9.63
CA GLY A 244 -11.72 3.92 10.46
C GLY A 244 -12.05 2.61 9.75
N LEU A 245 -12.54 1.65 10.53
CA LEU A 245 -12.91 0.32 10.06
C LEU A 245 -14.32 -0.04 10.51
N LEU A 246 -15.15 -0.46 9.55
CA LEU A 246 -16.46 -1.02 9.75
C LEU A 246 -16.37 -2.56 9.68
N PHE A 247 -16.76 -3.25 10.73
CA PHE A 247 -16.93 -4.69 10.73
C PHE A 247 -18.43 -5.04 10.74
N LEU A 248 -18.87 -5.65 9.66
CA LEU A 248 -20.26 -6.14 9.52
C LEU A 248 -20.26 -7.66 9.71
N ASP A 249 -20.58 -8.09 10.92
CA ASP A 249 -20.76 -9.53 11.17
C ASP A 249 -22.11 -10.00 10.65
N GLU A 250 -22.13 -11.21 10.14
CA GLU A 250 -23.29 -11.85 9.49
C GLU A 250 -23.88 -10.98 8.36
N ILE A 251 -23.01 -10.50 7.47
CA ILE A 251 -23.40 -9.60 6.36
C ILE A 251 -24.49 -10.19 5.45
N GLY A 252 -24.57 -11.52 5.36
CA GLY A 252 -25.63 -12.20 4.63
C GLY A 252 -27.04 -11.90 5.15
N GLU A 253 -27.21 -11.48 6.40
CA GLU A 253 -28.52 -11.18 6.98
C GLU A 253 -29.07 -9.79 6.60
N LEU A 254 -28.29 -8.96 5.85
CA LEU A 254 -28.79 -7.69 5.32
C LEU A 254 -29.83 -7.91 4.23
N GLY A 255 -30.86 -7.08 4.21
CA GLY A 255 -31.83 -7.04 3.13
C GLY A 255 -31.22 -6.53 1.82
N LEU A 256 -31.89 -6.78 0.69
CA LEU A 256 -31.39 -6.41 -0.64
C LEU A 256 -31.22 -4.89 -0.82
N ASP A 257 -32.05 -4.10 -0.15
CA ASP A 257 -31.98 -2.64 -0.21
C ASP A 257 -30.78 -2.11 0.57
N GLU A 258 -30.52 -2.66 1.76
CA GLU A 258 -29.32 -2.34 2.54
C GLU A 258 -28.05 -2.78 1.81
N GLN A 259 -28.09 -3.92 1.14
CA GLN A 259 -26.98 -4.40 0.32
C GLN A 259 -26.67 -3.44 -0.84
N ALA A 260 -27.69 -2.92 -1.52
CA ALA A 260 -27.54 -1.96 -2.62
C ALA A 260 -26.90 -0.64 -2.14
N MET A 261 -27.41 -0.12 -1.01
CA MET A 261 -26.86 1.11 -0.42
C MET A 261 -25.43 0.92 0.11
N LEU A 262 -25.14 -0.23 0.70
CA LEU A 262 -23.79 -0.56 1.17
C LEU A 262 -22.81 -0.63 0.01
N LEU A 263 -23.18 -1.25 -1.12
CA LEU A 263 -22.36 -1.28 -2.32
C LEU A 263 -21.98 0.14 -2.77
N LYS A 264 -22.99 1.03 -2.89
CA LYS A 264 -22.74 2.43 -3.25
C LYS A 264 -21.79 3.11 -2.27
N ALA A 265 -22.00 2.92 -0.96
CA ALA A 265 -21.14 3.50 0.06
C ALA A 265 -19.68 2.98 0.00
N ILE A 266 -19.46 1.72 -0.38
CA ILE A 266 -18.12 1.13 -0.55
C ILE A 266 -17.43 1.72 -1.79
N GLU A 267 -18.14 1.88 -2.90
CA GLU A 267 -17.58 2.31 -4.19
C GLU A 267 -17.38 3.81 -4.27
N GLU A 268 -18.40 4.59 -3.92
CA GLU A 268 -18.41 6.04 -4.09
C GLU A 268 -17.97 6.79 -2.82
N LYS A 269 -17.89 6.10 -1.68
CA LYS A 269 -17.66 6.73 -0.36
C LYS A 269 -18.74 7.73 0.03
N ARG A 270 -19.92 7.60 -0.59
CA ARG A 270 -21.08 8.47 -0.44
C ARG A 270 -22.35 7.66 -0.36
N PHE A 271 -23.33 8.15 0.39
CA PHE A 271 -24.64 7.53 0.55
C PHE A 271 -25.67 8.56 1.03
N PHE A 272 -26.94 8.23 0.91
CA PHE A 272 -28.02 9.08 1.42
C PHE A 272 -28.54 8.51 2.75
N PRO A 273 -28.57 9.30 3.83
CA PRO A 273 -29.34 8.93 5.03
C PRO A 273 -30.81 8.75 4.68
N PHE A 274 -31.48 7.87 5.40
CA PHE A 274 -32.89 7.59 5.15
C PHE A 274 -33.75 8.85 5.32
N GLY A 275 -34.56 9.17 4.31
CA GLY A 275 -35.40 10.39 4.29
C GLY A 275 -34.64 11.70 4.10
N SER A 276 -33.39 11.65 3.59
CA SER A 276 -32.57 12.84 3.32
C SER A 276 -32.20 12.92 1.84
N ASP A 277 -32.33 14.11 1.26
CA ASP A 277 -31.82 14.44 -0.07
C ASP A 277 -30.35 14.95 -0.01
N GLN A 278 -29.79 15.07 1.20
CA GLN A 278 -28.41 15.47 1.39
C GLN A 278 -27.50 14.24 1.47
N GLU A 279 -26.50 14.21 0.60
CA GLU A 279 -25.53 13.14 0.55
C GLU A 279 -24.58 13.21 1.76
N ALA A 280 -24.30 12.06 2.36
CA ALA A 280 -23.29 11.90 3.40
C ALA A 280 -22.07 11.18 2.82
N SER A 281 -20.88 11.48 3.33
CA SER A 281 -19.64 10.81 2.94
C SER A 281 -19.01 10.08 4.12
N SER A 282 -18.30 8.97 3.82
CA SER A 282 -17.48 8.24 4.79
C SER A 282 -16.43 7.38 4.07
N ASP A 283 -15.15 7.57 4.40
CA ASP A 283 -14.05 6.76 3.87
C ASP A 283 -13.65 5.67 4.87
N PHE A 284 -14.51 4.73 5.12
CA PHE A 284 -14.22 3.56 5.95
C PHE A 284 -13.56 2.42 5.17
N GLN A 285 -12.80 1.57 5.86
CA GLN A 285 -12.42 0.25 5.38
C GLN A 285 -13.42 -0.79 5.89
N LEU A 286 -13.71 -1.81 5.08
CA LEU A 286 -14.70 -2.83 5.40
C LEU A 286 -14.06 -4.18 5.70
N ILE A 287 -14.46 -4.80 6.79
CA ILE A 287 -14.36 -6.24 7.01
C ILE A 287 -15.78 -6.77 7.14
N ALA A 288 -16.12 -7.81 6.38
CA ALA A 288 -17.39 -8.53 6.46
C ALA A 288 -17.17 -9.91 7.09
N GLY A 289 -18.08 -10.32 7.96
CA GLY A 289 -18.11 -11.66 8.56
C GLY A 289 -19.36 -12.40 8.12
N THR A 290 -19.25 -13.71 7.91
CA THR A 290 -20.40 -14.58 7.65
C THR A 290 -20.09 -16.06 7.95
N HIS A 291 -21.13 -16.80 8.32
CA HIS A 291 -21.10 -18.27 8.35
C HIS A 291 -21.80 -18.90 7.14
N ARG A 292 -22.43 -18.06 6.29
CA ARG A 292 -23.21 -18.48 5.14
C ARG A 292 -22.36 -18.66 3.89
N ASP A 293 -22.76 -19.59 3.01
CA ASP A 293 -22.26 -19.63 1.65
C ASP A 293 -22.92 -18.51 0.82
N LEU A 294 -22.24 -17.36 0.73
CA LEU A 294 -22.74 -16.22 -0.03
C LEU A 294 -22.90 -16.51 -1.51
N ARG A 295 -22.10 -17.41 -2.10
CA ARG A 295 -22.26 -17.83 -3.51
C ARG A 295 -23.58 -18.54 -3.74
N GLN A 296 -23.96 -19.42 -2.80
CA GLN A 296 -25.25 -20.06 -2.85
C GLN A 296 -26.39 -19.04 -2.67
N TRP A 297 -26.21 -18.05 -1.79
CA TRP A 297 -27.20 -17.01 -1.56
C TRP A 297 -27.37 -16.07 -2.75
N VAL A 298 -26.31 -15.78 -3.51
CA VAL A 298 -26.40 -15.07 -4.80
C VAL A 298 -27.27 -15.86 -5.77
N ARG A 299 -27.06 -17.18 -5.94
CA ARG A 299 -27.89 -18.04 -6.81
C ARG A 299 -29.36 -18.08 -6.40
N GLN A 300 -29.64 -17.91 -5.11
CA GLN A 300 -30.99 -17.89 -4.56
C GLN A 300 -31.62 -16.48 -4.59
N GLY A 301 -30.94 -15.47 -5.08
CA GLY A 301 -31.38 -14.08 -5.09
C GLY A 301 -31.51 -13.43 -3.69
N LYS A 302 -30.85 -14.01 -2.67
CA LYS A 302 -30.83 -13.51 -1.29
C LYS A 302 -29.66 -12.56 -1.02
N PHE A 303 -28.64 -12.63 -1.86
CA PHE A 303 -27.50 -11.74 -1.80
C PHE A 303 -27.18 -11.21 -3.19
N ARG A 304 -26.83 -9.92 -3.30
CA ARG A 304 -26.54 -9.28 -4.59
C ARG A 304 -25.18 -9.73 -5.11
N GLU A 305 -25.14 -10.07 -6.39
CA GLU A 305 -23.93 -10.51 -7.06
C GLU A 305 -22.86 -9.41 -7.11
N ASP A 306 -23.27 -8.16 -7.36
CA ASP A 306 -22.40 -7.00 -7.42
C ASP A 306 -21.74 -6.70 -6.07
N LEU A 307 -22.48 -6.74 -4.97
CA LEU A 307 -21.92 -6.60 -3.63
C LEU A 307 -20.97 -7.76 -3.31
N TYR A 308 -21.33 -8.99 -3.65
CA TYR A 308 -20.48 -10.14 -3.44
C TYR A 308 -19.14 -9.98 -4.16
N ALA A 309 -19.16 -9.60 -5.44
CA ALA A 309 -17.95 -9.35 -6.21
C ALA A 309 -17.04 -8.27 -5.56
N ARG A 310 -17.66 -7.26 -4.93
CA ARG A 310 -16.91 -6.16 -4.28
C ARG A 310 -16.28 -6.54 -2.96
N ILE A 311 -16.90 -7.41 -2.17
CA ILE A 311 -16.39 -7.81 -0.84
C ILE A 311 -15.53 -9.08 -0.87
N ASN A 312 -15.62 -9.90 -1.91
CA ASN A 312 -14.93 -11.19 -2.05
C ASN A 312 -13.51 -11.05 -2.65
N LEU A 313 -12.89 -9.89 -2.55
CA LEU A 313 -11.53 -9.67 -3.06
C LEU A 313 -10.47 -10.38 -2.22
N TRP A 314 -10.64 -10.37 -0.91
CA TRP A 314 -9.80 -11.06 0.06
C TRP A 314 -10.69 -11.88 0.99
N THR A 315 -10.75 -13.19 0.77
CA THR A 315 -11.55 -14.11 1.58
C THR A 315 -10.65 -15.02 2.40
N PHE A 316 -11.00 -15.15 3.68
CA PHE A 316 -10.28 -15.97 4.65
C PHE A 316 -11.25 -16.90 5.36
N ASP A 317 -10.99 -18.21 5.24
CA ASP A 317 -11.81 -19.26 5.86
C ASP A 317 -11.26 -19.59 7.24
N LEU A 318 -11.96 -19.18 8.29
CA LEU A 318 -11.60 -19.47 9.66
C LEU A 318 -12.04 -20.92 10.01
N PRO A 319 -11.14 -21.73 10.57
CA PRO A 319 -11.50 -23.04 11.07
C PRO A 319 -12.49 -22.91 12.23
N GLY A 320 -13.37 -23.89 12.34
CA GLY A 320 -14.31 -24.02 13.47
C GLY A 320 -13.64 -24.50 14.73
#